data_b37318bcd4d47f66507d226c4dfa7688
#
_entry.id   b37318bcd4d47f66507d226c4dfa7688
#
_cell.length_a   1.000
_cell.length_b   1.000
_cell.length_c   1.000
_cell.angle_alpha   90.00
_cell.angle_beta   90.00
_cell.angle_gamma   90.00
#
_symmetry.space_group_name_H-M   'P 1'
#
loop_
_entity.id
_entity.type
_entity.pdbx_description
1 polymer ?
#
loop_
_entity_poly.entity_id
_entity_poly.type
_entity_poly.pdbx_seq_one_letter_code
_entity_poly.pdbx_strand_id
1 'polypeptide(L)'
;HTPEGFRDAYQAFWQAGWPSLSCAPDDGGQGLPAVLECVLYEWLAGANHGWTMAPGLLHGAYECIKHHASDALKAQYLEKVATGEWLATMCLTEAHAGSDLGLVRTRGVPQPDGSVRVNGSKIFISGGEHDLTDNIVHLVLARLQEPGKEAPSGPKGLSLFLVPKILPGGKRNAVVCERIEEKMGLHGSPTCVMRFDDATGWLVGEPNKGLNAMFVMMNAARLGVGNQSLGLTEVAYQN
;
A
#
# COMPACT_ATOMS: atom_id res chain seq x y z
N HIS A 1 12.86 9.29 10.05
CA HIS A 1 11.83 10.33 10.21
C HIS A 1 11.58 10.99 8.87
N THR A 2 10.32 11.35 8.60
CA THR A 2 9.92 12.16 7.45
C THR A 2 10.46 13.59 7.61
N PRO A 3 10.53 14.41 6.53
CA PRO A 3 10.89 15.81 6.61
C PRO A 3 10.04 16.59 7.63
N GLU A 4 10.63 17.65 8.18
CA GLU A 4 9.93 18.55 9.11
C GLU A 4 8.63 19.07 8.49
N GLY A 5 7.57 19.12 9.28
CA GLY A 5 6.22 19.54 8.86
C GLY A 5 5.39 18.46 8.14
N PHE A 6 5.98 17.38 7.61
CA PHE A 6 5.23 16.36 6.88
C PHE A 6 4.20 15.65 7.75
N ARG A 7 4.57 15.32 8.99
CA ARG A 7 3.68 14.66 9.94
C ARG A 7 2.52 15.57 10.34
N ASP A 8 2.79 16.82 10.67
CA ASP A 8 1.77 17.79 11.06
C ASP A 8 0.79 18.06 9.92
N ALA A 9 1.31 18.22 8.69
CA ALA A 9 0.50 18.35 7.49
C ALA A 9 -0.38 17.11 7.26
N TYR A 10 0.16 15.90 7.49
CA TYR A 10 -0.62 14.67 7.36
C TYR A 10 -1.72 14.58 8.42
N GLN A 11 -1.43 14.92 9.66
CA GLN A 11 -2.43 14.93 10.74
C GLN A 11 -3.57 15.91 10.44
N ALA A 12 -3.25 17.11 9.96
CA ALA A 12 -4.27 18.10 9.57
C ALA A 12 -5.11 17.59 8.37
N PHE A 13 -4.48 16.99 7.38
CA PHE A 13 -5.12 16.39 6.21
C PHE A 13 -6.08 15.25 6.60
N TRP A 14 -5.61 14.34 7.43
CA TRP A 14 -6.40 13.23 7.94
C TRP A 14 -7.58 13.69 8.80
N GLN A 15 -7.33 14.54 9.80
CA GLN A 15 -8.36 15.05 10.72
C GLN A 15 -9.46 15.84 10.00
N ALA A 16 -9.14 16.50 8.89
CA ALA A 16 -10.10 17.19 8.04
C ALA A 16 -10.91 16.26 7.12
N GLY A 17 -10.63 14.94 7.12
CA GLY A 17 -11.34 13.93 6.34
C GLY A 17 -11.00 13.88 4.85
N TRP A 18 -9.93 14.56 4.42
CA TRP A 18 -9.54 14.60 3.00
C TRP A 18 -9.24 13.24 2.37
N PRO A 19 -8.63 12.25 3.07
CA PRO A 19 -8.37 10.93 2.47
C PRO A 19 -9.61 10.16 2.07
N SER A 20 -10.74 10.42 2.70
CA SER A 20 -11.95 9.62 2.58
C SER A 20 -13.01 10.17 1.62
N LEU A 21 -12.67 11.20 0.82
CA LEU A 21 -13.63 11.91 -0.03
C LEU A 21 -14.50 10.98 -0.87
N SER A 22 -13.91 10.05 -1.60
CA SER A 22 -14.60 9.16 -2.54
C SER A 22 -14.89 7.77 -1.97
N CYS A 23 -14.45 7.47 -0.75
CA CYS A 23 -14.77 6.22 -0.07
C CYS A 23 -16.27 6.17 0.32
N ALA A 24 -16.85 4.97 0.38
CA ALA A 24 -18.26 4.81 0.71
C ALA A 24 -18.57 5.23 2.15
N PRO A 25 -19.74 5.81 2.43
CA PRO A 25 -20.13 6.21 3.79
C PRO A 25 -20.13 5.08 4.80
N ASP A 26 -20.53 3.88 4.39
CA ASP A 26 -20.53 2.68 5.25
C ASP A 26 -19.11 2.24 5.66
N ASP A 27 -18.09 2.68 4.95
CA ASP A 27 -16.68 2.40 5.21
C ASP A 27 -15.95 3.58 5.89
N GLY A 28 -16.69 4.58 6.39
CA GLY A 28 -16.14 5.79 7.00
C GLY A 28 -15.80 6.90 6.01
N GLY A 29 -16.24 6.78 4.76
CA GLY A 29 -16.03 7.76 3.70
C GLY A 29 -17.11 8.83 3.59
N GLN A 30 -16.92 9.78 2.65
CA GLN A 30 -17.87 10.86 2.41
C GLN A 30 -18.77 10.60 1.20
N GLY A 31 -18.50 9.57 0.39
CA GLY A 31 -19.30 9.19 -0.77
C GLY A 31 -19.34 10.24 -1.89
N LEU A 32 -18.35 11.11 -1.95
CA LEU A 32 -18.27 12.15 -2.98
C LEU A 32 -17.77 11.57 -4.32
N PRO A 33 -18.08 12.20 -5.44
CA PRO A 33 -17.57 11.76 -6.74
C PRO A 33 -16.04 11.71 -6.80
N ALA A 34 -15.49 10.65 -7.38
CA ALA A 34 -14.04 10.44 -7.50
C ALA A 34 -13.30 11.57 -8.23
N VAL A 35 -14.01 12.35 -9.08
CA VAL A 35 -13.43 13.52 -9.76
C VAL A 35 -12.95 14.59 -8.76
N LEU A 36 -13.61 14.74 -7.61
CA LEU A 36 -13.17 15.68 -6.57
C LEU A 36 -11.86 15.22 -5.91
N GLU A 37 -11.69 13.93 -5.74
CA GLU A 37 -10.43 13.37 -5.28
C GLU A 37 -9.30 13.60 -6.31
N CYS A 38 -9.58 13.44 -7.60
CA CYS A 38 -8.62 13.78 -8.67
C CYS A 38 -8.16 15.24 -8.57
N VAL A 39 -9.09 16.18 -8.44
CA VAL A 39 -8.76 17.62 -8.30
C VAL A 39 -7.91 17.88 -7.05
N LEU A 40 -8.27 17.26 -5.92
CA LEU A 40 -7.49 17.37 -4.69
C LEU A 40 -6.04 16.90 -4.89
N TYR A 41 -5.85 15.70 -5.46
CA TYR A 41 -4.51 15.14 -5.66
C TYR A 41 -3.69 15.89 -6.72
N GLU A 42 -4.31 16.50 -7.72
CA GLU A 42 -3.65 17.42 -8.65
C GLU A 42 -3.04 18.61 -7.90
N TRP A 43 -3.83 19.27 -7.04
CA TRP A 43 -3.37 20.41 -6.24
C TRP A 43 -2.30 20.00 -5.22
N LEU A 44 -2.46 18.88 -4.54
CA LEU A 44 -1.48 18.37 -3.61
C LEU A 44 -0.15 18.04 -4.29
N ALA A 45 -0.18 17.45 -5.49
CA ALA A 45 1.02 17.15 -6.26
C ALA A 45 1.74 18.43 -6.69
N GLY A 46 0.99 19.45 -7.12
CA GLY A 46 1.54 20.77 -7.42
C GLY A 46 2.14 21.48 -6.21
N ALA A 47 1.52 21.31 -5.03
CA ALA A 47 1.99 21.94 -3.80
C ALA A 47 3.24 21.25 -3.20
N ASN A 48 3.21 19.93 -3.07
CA ASN A 48 4.36 19.12 -2.59
C ASN A 48 4.23 17.66 -3.03
N HIS A 49 4.80 17.34 -4.18
CA HIS A 49 4.73 16.01 -4.76
C HIS A 49 5.36 14.93 -3.84
N GLY A 50 6.46 15.26 -3.15
CA GLY A 50 7.11 14.31 -2.24
C GLY A 50 6.21 13.90 -1.07
N TRP A 51 5.44 14.82 -0.54
CA TRP A 51 4.46 14.55 0.52
C TRP A 51 3.24 13.77 -0.01
N THR A 52 2.75 14.14 -1.19
CA THR A 52 1.56 13.54 -1.82
C THR A 52 1.73 12.03 -2.10
N MET A 53 2.97 11.57 -2.25
CA MET A 53 3.26 10.15 -2.44
C MET A 53 2.79 9.26 -1.27
N ALA A 54 2.68 9.82 -0.06
CA ALA A 54 2.24 9.07 1.11
C ALA A 54 0.73 8.73 1.04
N PRO A 55 -0.20 9.70 0.93
CA PRO A 55 -1.62 9.40 0.83
C PRO A 55 -2.03 8.86 -0.55
N GLY A 56 -1.22 9.03 -1.59
CA GLY A 56 -1.57 8.69 -2.97
C GLY A 56 -1.84 7.20 -3.24
N LEU A 57 -1.53 6.31 -2.31
CA LEU A 57 -1.83 4.88 -2.41
C LEU A 57 -3.12 4.46 -1.67
N LEU A 58 -3.72 5.35 -0.88
CA LEU A 58 -4.83 5.01 0.01
C LEU A 58 -6.06 4.50 -0.74
N HIS A 59 -6.53 5.25 -1.72
CA HIS A 59 -7.74 4.88 -2.47
C HIS A 59 -7.61 3.50 -3.13
N GLY A 60 -6.48 3.23 -3.78
CA GLY A 60 -6.22 1.93 -4.39
C GLY A 60 -6.16 0.78 -3.37
N ALA A 61 -5.59 1.03 -2.20
CA ALA A 61 -5.56 0.05 -1.12
C ALA A 61 -6.95 -0.18 -0.51
N TYR A 62 -7.72 0.88 -0.31
CA TYR A 62 -9.11 0.81 0.11
C TYR A 62 -9.95 -0.07 -0.83
N GLU A 63 -9.92 0.21 -2.13
CA GLU A 63 -10.66 -0.56 -3.14
C GLU A 63 -10.20 -2.03 -3.18
N CYS A 64 -8.90 -2.28 -3.07
CA CYS A 64 -8.36 -3.63 -3.03
C CYS A 64 -8.87 -4.42 -1.81
N ILE A 65 -8.83 -3.82 -0.62
CA ILE A 65 -9.34 -4.47 0.61
C ILE A 65 -10.85 -4.65 0.53
N LYS A 66 -11.59 -3.63 0.10
CA LYS A 66 -13.05 -3.66 -0.03
C LYS A 66 -13.54 -4.79 -0.91
N HIS A 67 -12.92 -5.00 -2.06
CA HIS A 67 -13.36 -5.98 -3.04
C HIS A 67 -12.82 -7.39 -2.82
N HIS A 68 -11.68 -7.53 -2.18
CA HIS A 68 -10.99 -8.82 -2.12
C HIS A 68 -10.73 -9.37 -0.71
N ALA A 69 -10.72 -8.54 0.33
CA ALA A 69 -10.46 -9.03 1.68
C ALA A 69 -11.68 -9.77 2.26
N SER A 70 -11.42 -10.69 3.19
CA SER A 70 -12.47 -11.32 3.99
C SER A 70 -13.17 -10.30 4.90
N ASP A 71 -14.39 -10.61 5.34
CA ASP A 71 -15.15 -9.71 6.22
C ASP A 71 -14.41 -9.43 7.53
N ALA A 72 -13.69 -10.42 8.06
CA ALA A 72 -12.84 -10.24 9.25
C ALA A 72 -11.71 -9.22 9.02
N LEU A 73 -11.06 -9.25 7.85
CA LEU A 73 -10.02 -8.27 7.50
C LEU A 73 -10.62 -6.89 7.20
N LYS A 74 -11.77 -6.83 6.53
CA LYS A 74 -12.49 -5.58 6.31
C LYS A 74 -12.85 -4.91 7.63
N ALA A 75 -13.45 -5.65 8.55
CA ALA A 75 -13.82 -5.11 9.87
C ALA A 75 -12.63 -4.53 10.65
N GLN A 76 -11.43 -5.03 10.39
CA GLN A 76 -10.22 -4.64 11.12
C GLN A 76 -9.42 -3.52 10.45
N TYR A 77 -9.40 -3.48 9.10
CA TYR A 77 -8.49 -2.62 8.35
C TYR A 77 -9.17 -1.63 7.41
N LEU A 78 -10.39 -1.90 6.93
CA LEU A 78 -10.98 -1.15 5.83
C LEU A 78 -11.22 0.30 6.19
N GLU A 79 -11.90 0.58 7.30
CA GLU A 79 -12.19 1.95 7.77
C GLU A 79 -10.89 2.73 8.05
N LYS A 80 -9.90 2.07 8.67
CA LYS A 80 -8.62 2.69 8.98
C LYS A 80 -7.84 3.15 7.73
N VAL A 81 -7.94 2.38 6.65
CA VAL A 81 -7.34 2.72 5.36
C VAL A 81 -8.21 3.73 4.60
N ALA A 82 -9.53 3.56 4.59
CA ALA A 82 -10.47 4.48 3.94
C ALA A 82 -10.34 5.91 4.48
N THR A 83 -10.25 6.05 5.81
CA THR A 83 -10.13 7.35 6.48
C THR A 83 -8.71 7.92 6.44
N GLY A 84 -7.70 7.12 6.11
CA GLY A 84 -6.29 7.51 6.15
C GLY A 84 -5.68 7.51 7.55
N GLU A 85 -6.35 6.94 8.55
CA GLU A 85 -5.77 6.75 9.88
C GLU A 85 -4.52 5.86 9.80
N TRP A 86 -4.53 4.86 8.90
CA TRP A 86 -3.37 4.05 8.55
C TRP A 86 -3.06 4.16 7.07
N LEU A 87 -1.80 4.39 6.74
CA LEU A 87 -1.32 4.37 5.37
C LEU A 87 -1.08 2.95 4.88
N ALA A 88 -1.09 2.79 3.56
CA ALA A 88 -0.93 1.49 2.93
C ALA A 88 0.16 1.51 1.83
N THR A 89 0.71 0.33 1.52
CA THR A 89 1.76 0.18 0.51
C THR A 89 1.47 -0.96 -0.46
N MET A 90 2.03 -0.86 -1.67
CA MET A 90 2.12 -1.95 -2.64
C MET A 90 3.50 -2.60 -2.56
N CYS A 91 3.56 -3.89 -2.24
CA CYS A 91 4.82 -4.64 -2.14
C CYS A 91 4.88 -5.74 -3.21
N LEU A 92 5.35 -5.40 -4.42
CA LEU A 92 5.42 -6.30 -5.57
C LEU A 92 6.85 -6.70 -5.89
N THR A 93 7.69 -5.71 -6.18
CA THR A 93 9.00 -5.84 -6.82
C THR A 93 10.03 -6.47 -5.89
N GLU A 94 10.83 -7.37 -6.45
CA GLU A 94 12.05 -7.92 -5.83
C GLU A 94 13.27 -7.57 -6.69
N ALA A 95 14.47 -7.67 -6.16
CA ALA A 95 15.70 -7.28 -6.86
C ALA A 95 15.88 -7.99 -8.22
N HIS A 96 15.33 -9.19 -8.36
CA HIS A 96 15.38 -10.02 -9.57
C HIS A 96 14.03 -10.16 -10.28
N ALA A 97 12.97 -9.54 -9.78
CA ALA A 97 11.59 -9.68 -10.26
C ALA A 97 10.88 -8.32 -10.21
N GLY A 98 11.00 -7.54 -11.28
CA GLY A 98 10.30 -6.27 -11.45
C GLY A 98 9.32 -6.34 -12.61
N SER A 99 9.82 -6.33 -13.85
CA SER A 99 8.98 -6.46 -15.05
C SER A 99 8.36 -7.85 -15.17
N ASP A 100 9.11 -8.90 -14.81
CA ASP A 100 8.60 -10.26 -14.73
C ASP A 100 8.33 -10.66 -13.27
N LEU A 101 7.10 -10.44 -12.82
CA LEU A 101 6.64 -10.87 -11.49
C LEU A 101 6.52 -12.40 -11.35
N GLY A 102 6.58 -13.13 -12.44
CA GLY A 102 6.65 -14.59 -12.40
C GLY A 102 7.88 -15.15 -11.69
N LEU A 103 8.91 -14.31 -11.51
CA LEU A 103 10.16 -14.64 -10.82
C LEU A 103 10.12 -14.37 -9.30
N VAL A 104 9.04 -13.80 -8.77
CA VAL A 104 8.88 -13.49 -7.33
C VAL A 104 9.14 -14.73 -6.47
N ARG A 105 9.99 -14.57 -5.45
CA ARG A 105 10.42 -15.62 -4.52
C ARG A 105 9.87 -15.46 -3.11
N THR A 106 9.40 -14.27 -2.74
CA THR A 106 8.71 -14.07 -1.46
C THR A 106 7.59 -15.09 -1.33
N ARG A 107 7.47 -15.68 -0.14
CA ARG A 107 6.53 -16.78 0.13
C ARG A 107 5.73 -16.51 1.39
N GLY A 108 4.50 -17.00 1.43
CA GLY A 108 3.64 -17.04 2.59
C GLY A 108 3.31 -18.49 2.96
N VAL A 109 3.58 -18.87 4.19
CA VAL A 109 3.33 -20.23 4.72
C VAL A 109 2.11 -20.18 5.64
N PRO A 110 1.02 -20.87 5.31
CA PRO A 110 -0.19 -20.90 6.13
C PRO A 110 0.07 -21.44 7.53
N GLN A 111 -0.65 -20.89 8.51
CA GLN A 111 -0.60 -21.31 9.91
C GLN A 111 -1.96 -21.88 10.33
N PRO A 112 -1.99 -22.72 11.39
CA PRO A 112 -3.24 -23.32 11.88
C PRO A 112 -4.30 -22.31 12.35
N ASP A 113 -3.89 -21.10 12.74
CA ASP A 113 -4.76 -20.02 13.19
C ASP A 113 -5.36 -19.18 12.04
N GLY A 114 -5.11 -19.58 10.79
CA GLY A 114 -5.58 -18.88 9.58
C GLY A 114 -4.69 -17.71 9.16
N SER A 115 -3.66 -17.38 9.92
CA SER A 115 -2.63 -16.43 9.50
C SER A 115 -1.64 -17.06 8.52
N VAL A 116 -0.71 -16.26 8.01
CA VAL A 116 0.36 -16.68 7.11
C VAL A 116 1.67 -16.10 7.62
N ARG A 117 2.76 -16.87 7.55
CA ARG A 117 4.12 -16.36 7.79
C ARG A 117 4.75 -15.96 6.47
N VAL A 118 4.96 -14.66 6.29
CA VAL A 118 5.54 -14.09 5.06
C VAL A 118 7.03 -13.92 5.21
N ASN A 119 7.79 -14.45 4.24
CA ASN A 119 9.24 -14.41 4.20
C ASN A 119 9.73 -13.95 2.82
N GLY A 120 10.60 -12.96 2.80
CA GLY A 120 11.22 -12.41 1.60
C GLY A 120 11.54 -10.94 1.69
N SER A 121 12.02 -10.37 0.59
CA SER A 121 12.39 -8.96 0.51
C SER A 121 11.72 -8.30 -0.69
N LYS A 122 11.27 -7.08 -0.50
CA LYS A 122 10.64 -6.24 -1.53
C LYS A 122 11.40 -4.94 -1.66
N ILE A 123 11.60 -4.48 -2.90
CA ILE A 123 12.34 -3.25 -3.19
C ILE A 123 11.44 -2.19 -3.83
N PHE A 124 11.85 -0.94 -3.75
CA PHE A 124 11.14 0.22 -4.29
C PHE A 124 9.75 0.43 -3.68
N ILE A 125 9.61 0.15 -2.38
CA ILE A 125 8.34 0.29 -1.69
C ILE A 125 8.14 1.73 -1.22
N SER A 126 7.28 2.47 -1.91
CA SER A 126 6.89 3.82 -1.53
C SER A 126 6.16 3.79 -0.19
N GLY A 127 6.63 4.60 0.77
CA GLY A 127 6.04 4.67 2.10
C GLY A 127 6.18 3.39 2.93
N GLY A 128 7.17 2.52 2.63
CA GLY A 128 7.38 1.26 3.33
C GLY A 128 7.64 1.41 4.83
N GLU A 129 8.27 2.50 5.22
CA GLU A 129 8.48 2.89 6.62
C GLU A 129 8.41 4.41 6.74
N HIS A 130 7.66 4.91 7.71
CA HIS A 130 7.49 6.33 8.01
C HIS A 130 6.89 6.54 9.41
N ASP A 131 6.81 7.79 9.85
CA ASP A 131 6.26 8.24 11.12
C ASP A 131 4.97 9.10 10.97
N LEU A 132 4.33 9.07 9.80
CA LEU A 132 3.10 9.83 9.52
C LEU A 132 1.87 9.25 10.23
N THR A 133 1.81 7.92 10.33
CA THR A 133 0.70 7.17 10.96
C THR A 133 1.23 6.12 11.92
N ASP A 134 0.40 5.70 12.87
CA ASP A 134 0.79 4.71 13.89
C ASP A 134 0.97 3.30 13.31
N ASN A 135 0.29 3.00 12.19
CA ASN A 135 0.41 1.72 11.51
C ASN A 135 0.56 1.91 9.99
N ILE A 136 1.11 0.90 9.33
CA ILE A 136 1.21 0.79 7.87
C ILE A 136 0.68 -0.58 7.46
N VAL A 137 -0.20 -0.60 6.47
CA VAL A 137 -0.77 -1.84 5.92
C VAL A 137 -0.06 -2.18 4.62
N HIS A 138 0.78 -3.22 4.63
CA HIS A 138 1.48 -3.67 3.44
C HIS A 138 0.63 -4.71 2.70
N LEU A 139 0.33 -4.43 1.41
CA LEU A 139 -0.28 -5.40 0.49
C LEU A 139 0.84 -6.08 -0.29
N VAL A 140 1.14 -7.34 0.07
CA VAL A 140 2.35 -8.06 -0.34
C VAL A 140 2.02 -9.18 -1.31
N LEU A 141 2.56 -9.12 -2.53
CA LEU A 141 2.54 -10.22 -3.48
C LEU A 141 3.59 -11.28 -3.12
N ALA A 142 3.13 -12.51 -2.90
CA ALA A 142 4.00 -13.63 -2.57
C ALA A 142 3.41 -14.96 -3.06
N ARG A 143 4.20 -16.02 -3.06
CA ARG A 143 3.74 -17.38 -3.34
C ARG A 143 3.14 -17.99 -2.10
N LEU A 144 1.92 -18.47 -2.18
CA LEU A 144 1.31 -19.27 -1.12
C LEU A 144 1.96 -20.67 -1.15
N GLN A 145 2.69 -21.01 -0.09
CA GLN A 145 3.37 -22.29 0.06
C GLN A 145 2.57 -23.21 1.00
N GLU A 146 1.60 -23.91 0.46
CA GLU A 146 0.85 -24.91 1.22
C GLU A 146 1.70 -26.17 1.44
N PRO A 147 1.63 -26.79 2.64
CA PRO A 147 2.32 -28.04 2.90
C PRO A 147 1.96 -29.14 1.88
N GLY A 148 2.97 -29.75 1.27
CA GLY A 148 2.78 -30.84 0.29
C GLY A 148 2.28 -30.42 -1.09
N LYS A 149 2.16 -29.12 -1.36
CA LYS A 149 1.79 -28.60 -2.67
C LYS A 149 2.86 -27.63 -3.20
N GLU A 150 3.16 -27.71 -4.49
CA GLU A 150 3.95 -26.67 -5.16
C GLU A 150 3.03 -25.56 -5.65
N ALA A 151 3.40 -24.31 -5.37
CA ALA A 151 2.71 -23.17 -5.95
C ALA A 151 2.89 -23.18 -7.47
N PRO A 152 1.83 -22.86 -8.26
CA PRO A 152 1.97 -22.74 -9.70
C PRO A 152 3.12 -21.82 -10.09
N SER A 153 3.85 -22.17 -11.13
CA SER A 153 4.94 -21.35 -11.67
C SER A 153 4.40 -20.07 -12.33
N GLY A 154 5.28 -19.08 -12.48
CA GLY A 154 4.96 -17.83 -13.14
C GLY A 154 3.99 -16.94 -12.33
N PRO A 155 3.39 -15.92 -12.98
CA PRO A 155 2.52 -14.96 -12.30
C PRO A 155 1.21 -15.54 -11.76
N LYS A 156 0.76 -16.66 -12.32
CA LYS A 156 -0.45 -17.39 -11.88
C LYS A 156 -0.29 -18.06 -10.50
N GLY A 157 0.93 -18.17 -9.97
CA GLY A 157 1.20 -18.71 -8.63
C GLY A 157 1.30 -17.66 -7.54
N LEU A 158 0.95 -16.40 -7.83
CA LEU A 158 1.04 -15.31 -6.87
C LEU A 158 -0.28 -15.10 -6.14
N SER A 159 -0.18 -14.99 -4.83
CA SER A 159 -1.26 -14.63 -3.91
C SER A 159 -0.98 -13.26 -3.30
N LEU A 160 -2.01 -12.59 -2.79
CA LEU A 160 -1.87 -11.31 -2.11
C LEU A 160 -2.07 -11.49 -0.62
N PHE A 161 -1.23 -10.83 0.18
CA PHE A 161 -1.29 -10.87 1.64
C PHE A 161 -1.35 -9.47 2.22
N LEU A 162 -2.20 -9.28 3.22
CA LEU A 162 -2.22 -8.09 4.06
C LEU A 162 -1.29 -8.34 5.25
N VAL A 163 -0.27 -7.53 5.38
CA VAL A 163 0.78 -7.64 6.42
C VAL A 163 0.92 -6.28 7.10
N PRO A 164 0.35 -6.08 8.30
CA PRO A 164 0.46 -4.80 8.99
C PRO A 164 1.82 -4.65 9.67
N LYS A 165 2.29 -3.42 9.79
CA LYS A 165 3.49 -3.06 10.58
C LYS A 165 3.28 -3.33 12.08
N ILE A 166 2.09 -3.02 12.58
CA ILE A 166 1.67 -3.29 13.96
C ILE A 166 0.51 -4.28 13.92
N LEU A 167 0.68 -5.39 14.62
CA LEU A 167 -0.33 -6.44 14.71
C LEU A 167 -1.52 -6.02 15.58
N PRO A 168 -2.67 -6.68 15.43
CA PRO A 168 -3.75 -6.59 16.41
C PRO A 168 -3.19 -6.85 17.82
N GLY A 169 -3.55 -5.98 18.77
CA GLY A 169 -2.99 -6.01 20.12
C GLY A 169 -1.72 -5.18 20.32
N GLY A 170 -1.26 -4.43 19.28
CA GLY A 170 -0.21 -3.42 19.41
C GLY A 170 1.23 -3.94 19.31
N LYS A 171 1.44 -5.23 19.08
CA LYS A 171 2.78 -5.79 18.92
C LYS A 171 3.37 -5.44 17.56
N ARG A 172 4.64 -5.01 17.51
CA ARG A 172 5.40 -4.83 16.27
C ARG A 172 5.51 -6.16 15.51
N ASN A 173 5.14 -6.14 14.24
CA ASN A 173 5.30 -7.27 13.34
C ASN A 173 6.77 -7.38 12.86
N ALA A 174 7.16 -8.55 12.37
CA ALA A 174 8.49 -8.82 11.84
C ALA A 174 8.65 -8.28 10.40
N VAL A 175 8.36 -6.99 10.25
CA VAL A 175 8.53 -6.20 9.03
C VAL A 175 9.59 -5.14 9.28
N VAL A 176 10.66 -5.16 8.50
CA VAL A 176 11.83 -4.32 8.69
C VAL A 176 12.13 -3.53 7.42
N CYS A 177 12.30 -2.22 7.55
CA CYS A 177 12.92 -1.41 6.51
C CYS A 177 14.44 -1.57 6.62
N GLU A 178 15.06 -2.21 5.63
CA GLU A 178 16.51 -2.44 5.61
C GLU A 178 17.26 -1.22 5.16
N ARG A 179 16.69 -0.48 4.21
CA ARG A 179 17.26 0.78 3.73
C ARG A 179 16.21 1.61 3.00
N ILE A 180 16.51 2.89 2.82
CA ILE A 180 15.80 3.81 1.95
C ILE A 180 16.65 4.04 0.71
N GLU A 181 16.05 4.01 -0.48
CA GLU A 181 16.74 4.23 -1.74
C GLU A 181 17.12 5.71 -1.89
N GLU A 182 18.32 5.96 -2.37
CA GLU A 182 18.74 7.28 -2.85
C GLU A 182 18.17 7.49 -4.26
N LYS A 183 17.48 8.61 -4.48
CA LYS A 183 16.73 8.87 -5.72
C LYS A 183 17.18 10.19 -6.35
N MET A 184 16.89 10.37 -7.64
CA MET A 184 17.13 11.64 -8.35
C MET A 184 16.17 12.75 -7.93
N GLY A 185 15.00 12.39 -7.38
CA GLY A 185 13.95 13.31 -6.92
C GLY A 185 13.05 12.65 -5.91
N LEU A 186 11.99 13.35 -5.47
CA LEU A 186 11.02 12.87 -4.45
C LEU A 186 11.72 12.46 -3.13
N HIS A 187 12.75 13.20 -2.74
CA HIS A 187 13.57 12.86 -1.56
C HIS A 187 12.76 12.81 -0.26
N GLY A 188 11.67 13.59 -0.16
CA GLY A 188 10.77 13.57 0.99
C GLY A 188 9.89 12.32 1.08
N SER A 189 9.75 11.54 0.01
CA SER A 189 9.02 10.28 -0.01
C SER A 189 9.98 9.11 0.19
N PRO A 190 9.90 8.36 1.31
CA PRO A 190 10.77 7.21 1.52
C PRO A 190 10.40 6.07 0.55
N THR A 191 11.38 5.63 -0.22
CA THR A 191 11.28 4.46 -1.09
C THR A 191 12.14 3.36 -0.50
N CYS A 192 11.50 2.35 0.06
CA CYS A 192 12.13 1.42 0.99
C CYS A 192 12.47 0.07 0.36
N VAL A 193 13.51 -0.55 0.88
CA VAL A 193 13.72 -2.00 0.81
C VAL A 193 13.14 -2.60 2.08
N MET A 194 12.10 -3.43 1.92
CA MET A 194 11.37 -4.04 3.02
C MET A 194 11.70 -5.51 3.13
N ARG A 195 12.07 -5.97 4.32
CA ARG A 195 12.26 -7.38 4.64
C ARG A 195 11.11 -7.88 5.54
N PHE A 196 10.53 -8.97 5.11
CA PHE A 196 9.55 -9.75 5.86
C PHE A 196 10.27 -10.98 6.39
N ASP A 197 10.36 -11.10 7.72
CA ASP A 197 11.13 -12.14 8.41
C ASP A 197 10.20 -12.93 9.33
N ASP A 198 9.50 -13.87 8.75
CA ASP A 198 8.41 -14.59 9.41
C ASP A 198 7.24 -13.65 9.84
N ALA A 199 7.02 -12.63 9.02
CA ALA A 199 6.00 -11.63 9.29
C ALA A 199 4.59 -12.22 9.24
N THR A 200 3.77 -11.88 10.22
CA THR A 200 2.37 -12.33 10.27
C THR A 200 1.54 -11.52 9.28
N GLY A 201 0.77 -12.23 8.47
CA GLY A 201 -0.18 -11.63 7.52
C GLY A 201 -1.37 -12.53 7.28
N TRP A 202 -2.27 -12.09 6.42
CA TRP A 202 -3.48 -12.81 6.05
C TRP A 202 -3.71 -12.74 4.54
N LEU A 203 -4.25 -13.80 3.98
CA LEU A 203 -4.58 -13.87 2.56
C LEU A 203 -5.68 -12.85 2.19
N VAL A 204 -5.47 -12.12 1.11
CA VAL A 204 -6.45 -11.22 0.49
C VAL A 204 -6.92 -11.83 -0.82
N GLY A 205 -8.20 -12.11 -0.92
CA GLY A 205 -8.79 -12.78 -2.07
C GLY A 205 -8.52 -14.29 -2.11
N GLU A 206 -8.60 -14.85 -3.31
CA GLU A 206 -8.40 -16.29 -3.52
C GLU A 206 -6.92 -16.64 -3.67
N PRO A 207 -6.50 -17.85 -3.24
CA PRO A 207 -5.17 -18.36 -3.52
C PRO A 207 -4.83 -18.28 -5.02
N ASN A 208 -3.59 -17.87 -5.32
CA ASN A 208 -3.05 -17.80 -6.69
C ASN A 208 -3.76 -16.78 -7.62
N LYS A 209 -4.57 -15.88 -7.05
CA LYS A 209 -5.19 -14.76 -7.78
C LYS A 209 -4.73 -13.39 -7.25
N GLY A 210 -3.57 -13.34 -6.61
CA GLY A 210 -3.05 -12.13 -6.00
C GLY A 210 -2.82 -10.98 -6.97
N LEU A 211 -2.44 -11.27 -8.22
CA LEU A 211 -2.31 -10.24 -9.24
C LEU A 211 -3.65 -9.58 -9.58
N ASN A 212 -4.75 -10.33 -9.64
CA ASN A 212 -6.06 -9.76 -9.93
C ASN A 212 -6.46 -8.74 -8.84
N ALA A 213 -6.24 -9.09 -7.57
CA ALA A 213 -6.51 -8.19 -6.45
C ALA A 213 -5.56 -6.98 -6.47
N MET A 214 -4.27 -7.20 -6.72
CA MET A 214 -3.27 -6.12 -6.78
C MET A 214 -3.51 -5.18 -7.97
N PHE A 215 -4.06 -5.65 -9.09
CA PHE A 215 -4.36 -4.80 -10.24
C PHE A 215 -5.39 -3.72 -9.93
N VAL A 216 -6.29 -3.92 -8.99
CA VAL A 216 -7.20 -2.86 -8.51
C VAL A 216 -6.37 -1.66 -8.02
N MET A 217 -5.40 -1.93 -7.16
CA MET A 217 -4.51 -0.90 -6.62
C MET A 217 -3.58 -0.31 -7.69
N MET A 218 -3.01 -1.16 -8.56
CA MET A 218 -2.12 -0.71 -9.64
C MET A 218 -2.85 0.19 -10.65
N ASN A 219 -4.11 -0.10 -10.99
CA ASN A 219 -4.87 0.73 -11.93
C ASN A 219 -5.19 2.10 -11.33
N ALA A 220 -5.56 2.16 -10.06
CA ALA A 220 -5.73 3.43 -9.34
C ALA A 220 -4.42 4.23 -9.32
N ALA A 221 -3.29 3.57 -9.01
CA ALA A 221 -1.98 4.22 -9.00
C ALA A 221 -1.56 4.76 -10.37
N ARG A 222 -1.88 4.06 -11.48
CA ARG A 222 -1.58 4.54 -12.85
C ARG A 222 -2.31 5.83 -13.17
N LEU A 223 -3.60 5.90 -12.84
CA LEU A 223 -4.38 7.14 -13.01
C LEU A 223 -3.85 8.24 -12.08
N GLY A 224 -3.53 7.91 -10.83
CA GLY A 224 -2.96 8.84 -9.86
C GLY A 224 -1.63 9.45 -10.34
N VAL A 225 -0.72 8.65 -10.91
CA VAL A 225 0.55 9.16 -11.47
C VAL A 225 0.32 10.07 -12.67
N GLY A 226 -0.65 9.77 -13.54
CA GLY A 226 -1.06 10.66 -14.62
C GLY A 226 -1.54 12.01 -14.09
N ASN A 227 -2.36 11.98 -13.05
CA ASN A 227 -2.88 13.16 -12.38
C ASN A 227 -1.77 13.99 -11.68
N GLN A 228 -0.81 13.32 -11.02
CA GLN A 228 0.37 13.97 -10.45
C GLN A 228 1.19 14.72 -11.53
N SER A 229 1.35 14.10 -12.71
CA SER A 229 2.03 14.71 -13.84
C SER A 229 1.30 15.96 -14.34
N LEU A 230 -0.04 15.95 -14.34
CA LEU A 230 -0.85 17.11 -14.67
C LEU A 230 -0.62 18.26 -13.68
N GLY A 231 -0.70 18.00 -12.38
CA GLY A 231 -0.47 19.00 -11.34
C GLY A 231 0.92 19.64 -11.42
N LEU A 232 1.97 18.83 -11.66
CA LEU A 232 3.33 19.33 -11.84
C LEU A 232 3.49 20.17 -13.13
N THR A 233 2.84 19.73 -14.22
CA THR A 233 2.84 20.48 -15.50
C THR A 233 2.16 21.81 -15.34
N GLU A 234 1.02 21.86 -14.64
CA GLU A 234 0.28 23.10 -14.38
C GLU A 234 1.12 24.09 -13.58
N VAL A 235 1.79 23.66 -12.52
CA VAL A 235 2.72 24.51 -11.75
C VAL A 235 3.84 25.04 -12.63
N ALA A 236 4.43 24.22 -13.49
CA ALA A 236 5.51 24.63 -14.38
C ALA A 236 5.03 25.59 -15.47
N TYR A 237 3.78 25.48 -15.92
CA TYR A 237 3.18 26.34 -16.94
C TYR A 237 2.78 27.70 -16.39
N GLN A 238 2.29 27.76 -15.13
CA GLN A 238 1.81 28.98 -14.49
C GLN A 238 2.96 29.86 -13.93
N ASN A 239 4.17 29.33 -13.71
CA ASN A 239 5.35 30.03 -13.22
C ASN A 239 6.40 30.28 -14.31
#